data_c46ec27565d5ae75f847a85b4b272459
#
_entry.id   c46ec27565d5ae75f847a85b4b272459
#
_cell.length_a   1.000
_cell.length_b   1.000
_cell.length_c   1.000
_cell.angle_alpha   90.00
_cell.angle_beta   90.00
_cell.angle_gamma   90.00
#
_symmetry.space_group_name_H-M   'P 1'
#
loop_
_entity.id
_entity.type
_entity.pdbx_description
1 polymer ?
#
loop_
_entity_poly.entity_id
_entity_poly.type
_entity_poly.pdbx_seq_one_letter_code
_entity_poly.pdbx_strand_id
1 'polypeptide(L)'
;MTITLRAMTAADAGYGWSLTQQMNWPHRLEDWQDALLLGEGLVAEVQGQPAGTALCWRWGERRATIGLVVVDGQQQGRGIGRLLMEGLLAGLDGYQVRLHATAAGQGLYARLGFTPVGEIHQYQCPQLPSNLAPQLNADQRLRAATLDDAPQLTALDQQAHGLARPALIAWLLRQSEPVRVLEQHGHTAGFAALRRFGRGYVIGPVIADSADNARLLIGALMAEVGGEFVRIDSDAALGLGSWLADCGLQQVDAPVTMIRGVPWQAEAGGMRAWALMTQAMA
;
A
#
# COMPACT_ATOMS: atom_id res chain seq x y z
N MET A 1 3.55 -35.47 4.83
CA MET A 1 4.25 -34.32 5.40
C MET A 1 3.16 -33.36 5.86
N THR A 2 3.09 -33.03 7.13
CA THR A 2 2.00 -32.22 7.70
C THR A 2 2.38 -30.75 7.58
N ILE A 3 1.49 -29.93 7.01
CA ILE A 3 1.58 -28.48 7.00
C ILE A 3 0.52 -27.97 7.98
N THR A 4 0.91 -27.13 8.91
CA THR A 4 0.01 -26.50 9.89
C THR A 4 -0.01 -25.00 9.71
N LEU A 5 -1.12 -24.36 10.05
CA LEU A 5 -1.25 -22.91 10.11
C LEU A 5 -1.36 -22.47 11.58
N ARG A 6 -0.71 -21.40 11.91
CA ARG A 6 -0.92 -20.68 13.17
C ARG A 6 -1.02 -19.18 12.94
N ALA A 7 -1.61 -18.47 13.92
CA ALA A 7 -1.61 -17.01 13.90
C ALA A 7 -0.16 -16.48 13.94
N MET A 8 0.07 -15.41 13.21
CA MET A 8 1.32 -14.68 13.24
C MET A 8 1.37 -13.78 14.46
N THR A 9 2.53 -13.65 15.06
CA THR A 9 2.80 -12.81 16.24
C THR A 9 3.88 -11.77 15.90
N ALA A 10 4.08 -10.78 16.75
CA ALA A 10 5.15 -9.79 16.57
C ALA A 10 6.55 -10.43 16.47
N ALA A 11 6.76 -11.59 17.13
CA ALA A 11 8.02 -12.33 17.06
C ALA A 11 8.32 -12.90 15.66
N ASP A 12 7.29 -13.07 14.83
CA ASP A 12 7.43 -13.59 13.46
C ASP A 12 7.84 -12.52 12.43
N ALA A 13 7.87 -11.23 12.80
CA ALA A 13 8.26 -10.15 11.89
C ALA A 13 9.65 -10.38 11.29
N GLY A 14 10.61 -10.87 12.09
CA GLY A 14 11.95 -11.21 11.62
C GLY A 14 11.97 -12.34 10.59
N TYR A 15 11.12 -13.36 10.75
CA TYR A 15 10.96 -14.42 9.75
C TYR A 15 10.33 -13.87 8.46
N GLY A 16 9.24 -13.10 8.57
CA GLY A 16 8.62 -12.46 7.41
C GLY A 16 9.60 -11.58 6.64
N TRP A 17 10.39 -10.76 7.36
CA TRP A 17 11.47 -9.99 6.76
C TRP A 17 12.46 -10.86 5.99
N SER A 18 12.94 -11.96 6.57
CA SER A 18 13.86 -12.88 5.91
C SER A 18 13.31 -13.45 4.60
N LEU A 19 12.01 -13.76 4.55
CA LEU A 19 11.35 -14.21 3.32
C LEU A 19 11.35 -13.14 2.23
N THR A 20 11.11 -11.86 2.58
CA THR A 20 11.15 -10.77 1.60
C THR A 20 12.57 -10.51 1.09
N GLN A 21 13.61 -10.75 1.90
CA GLN A 21 15.01 -10.69 1.43
C GLN A 21 15.30 -11.79 0.39
N GLN A 22 14.79 -13.01 0.57
CA GLN A 22 14.92 -14.09 -0.43
C GLN A 22 14.27 -13.71 -1.77
N MET A 23 13.19 -12.92 -1.75
CA MET A 23 12.49 -12.43 -2.95
C MET A 23 13.13 -11.16 -3.53
N ASN A 24 14.20 -10.64 -2.97
CA ASN A 24 14.80 -9.34 -3.27
C ASN A 24 13.81 -8.16 -3.11
N TRP A 25 12.81 -8.33 -2.27
CA TRP A 25 11.91 -7.24 -1.92
C TRP A 25 12.58 -6.32 -0.89
N PRO A 26 12.44 -5.00 -1.03
CA PRO A 26 13.26 -4.07 -0.24
C PRO A 26 12.76 -3.83 1.18
N HIS A 27 11.84 -4.65 1.70
CA HIS A 27 11.26 -4.46 3.03
C HIS A 27 12.34 -4.45 4.11
N ARG A 28 12.20 -3.55 5.08
CA ARG A 28 12.95 -3.52 6.34
C ARG A 28 12.20 -4.33 7.40
N LEU A 29 12.84 -4.59 8.52
CA LEU A 29 12.19 -5.25 9.66
C LEU A 29 11.02 -4.40 10.21
N GLU A 30 11.23 -3.07 10.30
CA GLU A 30 10.22 -2.11 10.75
C GLU A 30 8.98 -2.13 9.85
N ASP A 31 9.14 -2.29 8.54
CA ASP A 31 8.01 -2.37 7.60
C ASP A 31 7.13 -3.60 7.88
N TRP A 32 7.72 -4.70 8.36
CA TRP A 32 6.98 -5.88 8.81
C TRP A 32 6.33 -5.69 10.17
N GLN A 33 7.00 -5.01 11.10
CA GLN A 33 6.45 -4.68 12.41
C GLN A 33 5.23 -3.77 12.27
N ASP A 34 5.31 -2.74 11.42
CA ASP A 34 4.21 -1.83 11.10
C ASP A 34 3.04 -2.57 10.42
N ALA A 35 3.34 -3.48 9.49
CA ALA A 35 2.34 -4.29 8.82
C ALA A 35 1.55 -5.17 9.81
N LEU A 36 2.23 -5.78 10.79
CA LEU A 36 1.62 -6.58 11.84
C LEU A 36 0.90 -5.75 12.90
N LEU A 37 1.37 -4.53 13.17
CA LEU A 37 0.69 -3.61 14.10
C LEU A 37 -0.70 -3.22 13.57
N LEU A 38 -0.84 -3.08 12.25
CA LEU A 38 -2.07 -2.63 11.58
C LEU A 38 -2.97 -3.78 11.10
N GLY A 39 -2.47 -5.01 11.11
CA GLY A 39 -3.17 -6.16 10.56
C GLY A 39 -2.95 -7.45 11.34
N GLU A 40 -3.35 -8.54 10.75
CA GLU A 40 -3.17 -9.89 11.27
C GLU A 40 -2.56 -10.79 10.19
N GLY A 41 -1.97 -11.91 10.58
CA GLY A 41 -1.34 -12.81 9.63
C GLY A 41 -1.36 -14.27 10.07
N LEU A 42 -0.99 -15.12 9.12
CA LEU A 42 -0.76 -16.54 9.33
C LEU A 42 0.68 -16.90 9.00
N VAL A 43 1.23 -17.83 9.76
CA VAL A 43 2.46 -18.55 9.44
C VAL A 43 2.09 -20.00 9.09
N ALA A 44 2.57 -20.47 7.96
CA ALA A 44 2.55 -21.89 7.63
C ALA A 44 3.82 -22.55 8.15
N GLU A 45 3.69 -23.67 8.80
CA GLU A 45 4.80 -24.47 9.31
C GLU A 45 4.84 -25.86 8.67
N VAL A 46 6.04 -26.29 8.31
CA VAL A 46 6.33 -27.64 7.84
C VAL A 46 7.18 -28.33 8.89
N GLN A 47 6.68 -29.40 9.49
CA GLN A 47 7.37 -30.11 10.59
C GLN A 47 7.75 -29.19 11.75
N GLY A 48 6.91 -28.23 12.08
CA GLY A 48 7.15 -27.26 13.16
C GLY A 48 8.13 -26.14 12.85
N GLN A 49 8.59 -26.03 11.59
CA GLN A 49 9.45 -24.93 11.12
C GLN A 49 8.67 -23.98 10.22
N PRO A 50 8.79 -22.66 10.39
CA PRO A 50 8.14 -21.68 9.52
C PRO A 50 8.53 -21.89 8.06
N ALA A 51 7.55 -21.83 7.16
CA ALA A 51 7.71 -22.11 5.74
C ALA A 51 7.04 -21.08 4.81
N GLY A 52 6.27 -20.15 5.37
CA GLY A 52 5.63 -19.07 4.62
C GLY A 52 4.71 -18.23 5.48
N THR A 53 4.35 -17.06 4.96
CA THR A 53 3.48 -16.08 5.62
C THR A 53 2.40 -15.56 4.69
N ALA A 54 1.31 -15.05 5.25
CA ALA A 54 0.34 -14.21 4.57
C ALA A 54 -0.31 -13.25 5.58
N LEU A 55 -0.50 -11.98 5.21
CA LEU A 55 -1.13 -10.97 6.05
C LEU A 55 -2.44 -10.49 5.46
N CYS A 56 -3.33 -10.06 6.35
CA CYS A 56 -4.62 -9.48 6.03
C CYS A 56 -4.88 -8.23 6.87
N TRP A 57 -5.52 -7.24 6.28
CA TRP A 57 -6.00 -6.02 6.94
C TRP A 57 -7.48 -5.88 6.68
N ARG A 58 -8.27 -5.79 7.77
CA ARG A 58 -9.71 -5.52 7.68
C ARG A 58 -9.96 -4.02 7.74
N TRP A 59 -10.70 -3.52 6.75
CA TRP A 59 -11.01 -2.12 6.57
C TRP A 59 -12.52 -1.87 6.63
N GLY A 60 -13.00 -1.48 7.82
CA GLY A 60 -14.43 -1.40 8.07
C GLY A 60 -15.11 -2.78 8.12
N GLU A 61 -16.40 -2.83 7.79
CA GLU A 61 -17.23 -4.01 8.08
C GLU A 61 -17.04 -5.17 7.10
N ARG A 62 -16.77 -4.88 5.81
CA ARG A 62 -16.79 -5.89 4.74
C ARG A 62 -15.72 -5.73 3.67
N ARG A 63 -14.63 -5.08 3.98
CA ARG A 63 -13.50 -4.91 3.05
C ARG A 63 -12.20 -5.32 3.69
N ALA A 64 -11.36 -5.98 2.91
CA ALA A 64 -10.05 -6.39 3.37
C ALA A 64 -9.03 -6.30 2.23
N THR A 65 -7.77 -6.16 2.59
CA THR A 65 -6.64 -6.36 1.70
C THR A 65 -5.81 -7.53 2.19
N ILE A 66 -5.21 -8.29 1.27
CA ILE A 66 -4.27 -9.37 1.55
C ILE A 66 -2.95 -9.04 0.87
N GLY A 67 -1.86 -9.23 1.58
CA GLY A 67 -0.52 -9.04 1.07
C GLY A 67 0.53 -9.83 1.84
N LEU A 68 1.80 -9.64 1.47
CA LEU A 68 2.93 -10.34 2.08
C LEU A 68 2.74 -11.87 2.12
N VAL A 69 2.12 -12.40 1.03
CA VAL A 69 1.97 -13.82 0.79
C VAL A 69 3.26 -14.34 0.21
N VAL A 70 4.13 -14.86 1.07
CA VAL A 70 5.47 -15.29 0.70
C VAL A 70 5.72 -16.69 1.23
N VAL A 71 6.23 -17.56 0.38
CA VAL A 71 6.62 -18.94 0.73
C VAL A 71 8.11 -19.07 0.54
N ASP A 72 8.79 -19.65 1.54
CA ASP A 72 10.21 -19.96 1.48
C ASP A 72 10.55 -20.70 0.17
N GLY A 73 11.60 -20.25 -0.52
CA GLY A 73 11.98 -20.76 -1.83
C GLY A 73 12.19 -22.28 -1.87
N GLN A 74 12.67 -22.88 -0.78
CA GLN A 74 12.85 -24.32 -0.65
C GLN A 74 11.55 -25.09 -0.40
N GLN A 75 10.47 -24.40 -0.03
CA GLN A 75 9.18 -24.99 0.30
C GLN A 75 8.10 -24.72 -0.77
N GLN A 76 8.44 -24.00 -1.84
CA GLN A 76 7.50 -23.72 -2.94
C GLN A 76 7.05 -25.01 -3.66
N GLY A 77 5.94 -24.91 -4.40
CA GLY A 77 5.37 -26.06 -5.13
C GLY A 77 4.61 -27.09 -4.27
N ARG A 78 4.51 -26.89 -2.94
CA ARG A 78 3.86 -27.80 -1.98
C ARG A 78 2.45 -27.37 -1.55
N GLY A 79 1.88 -26.36 -2.20
CA GLY A 79 0.54 -25.86 -1.87
C GLY A 79 0.47 -24.93 -0.67
N ILE A 80 1.61 -24.52 -0.06
CA ILE A 80 1.67 -23.67 1.14
C ILE A 80 0.99 -22.33 0.90
N GLY A 81 1.28 -21.65 -0.22
CA GLY A 81 0.65 -20.36 -0.56
C GLY A 81 -0.88 -20.47 -0.69
N ARG A 82 -1.37 -21.59 -1.25
CA ARG A 82 -2.80 -21.87 -1.31
C ARG A 82 -3.40 -22.05 0.08
N LEU A 83 -2.76 -22.84 0.93
CA LEU A 83 -3.24 -23.09 2.30
C LEU A 83 -3.28 -21.80 3.14
N LEU A 84 -2.25 -20.93 3.03
CA LEU A 84 -2.23 -19.63 3.68
C LEU A 84 -3.40 -18.75 3.23
N MET A 85 -3.64 -18.67 1.93
CA MET A 85 -4.74 -17.88 1.37
C MET A 85 -6.11 -18.44 1.79
N GLU A 86 -6.32 -19.76 1.73
CA GLU A 86 -7.55 -20.40 2.18
C GLU A 86 -7.78 -20.16 3.68
N GLY A 87 -6.72 -20.20 4.49
CA GLY A 87 -6.79 -19.92 5.92
C GLY A 87 -7.22 -18.47 6.22
N LEU A 88 -6.67 -17.47 5.51
CA LEU A 88 -7.11 -16.08 5.64
C LEU A 88 -8.54 -15.88 5.16
N LEU A 89 -8.89 -16.46 3.99
CA LEU A 89 -10.21 -16.30 3.38
C LEU A 89 -11.33 -16.97 4.19
N ALA A 90 -11.04 -18.01 4.96
CA ALA A 90 -12.00 -18.62 5.89
C ALA A 90 -12.49 -17.64 6.98
N GLY A 91 -11.68 -16.65 7.36
CA GLY A 91 -12.05 -15.58 8.29
C GLY A 91 -12.68 -14.35 7.61
N LEU A 92 -12.84 -14.36 6.28
CA LEU A 92 -13.29 -13.21 5.48
C LEU A 92 -14.58 -13.52 4.69
N ASP A 93 -15.44 -14.37 5.25
CA ASP A 93 -16.72 -14.66 4.61
C ASP A 93 -17.58 -13.40 4.48
N GLY A 94 -18.13 -13.15 3.29
CA GLY A 94 -18.89 -11.94 2.97
C GLY A 94 -18.03 -10.66 2.78
N TYR A 95 -16.70 -10.74 2.89
CA TYR A 95 -15.81 -9.61 2.59
C TYR A 95 -15.52 -9.48 1.09
N GLN A 96 -15.34 -8.26 0.67
CA GLN A 96 -14.69 -7.91 -0.60
C GLN A 96 -13.18 -7.81 -0.34
N VAL A 97 -12.41 -8.67 -0.99
CA VAL A 97 -10.97 -8.79 -0.71
C VAL A 97 -10.16 -8.32 -1.92
N ARG A 98 -9.24 -7.38 -1.71
CA ARG A 98 -8.31 -6.86 -2.72
C ARG A 98 -6.90 -7.34 -2.44
N LEU A 99 -6.13 -7.57 -3.50
CA LEU A 99 -4.68 -7.77 -3.45
C LEU A 99 -4.03 -7.25 -4.74
N HIS A 100 -2.71 -7.05 -4.68
CA HIS A 100 -1.90 -6.73 -5.85
C HIS A 100 -0.98 -7.90 -6.15
N ALA A 101 -1.27 -8.58 -7.26
CA ALA A 101 -0.65 -9.85 -7.62
C ALA A 101 0.61 -9.65 -8.45
N THR A 102 1.73 -10.21 -8.01
CA THR A 102 2.88 -10.43 -8.90
C THR A 102 2.53 -11.44 -9.98
N ALA A 103 3.25 -11.45 -11.10
CA ALA A 103 3.03 -12.40 -12.19
C ALA A 103 2.99 -13.86 -11.70
N ALA A 104 3.86 -14.23 -10.76
CA ALA A 104 3.89 -15.58 -10.18
C ALA A 104 2.64 -15.93 -9.35
N GLY A 105 2.01 -14.94 -8.71
CA GLY A 105 0.85 -15.14 -7.82
C GLY A 105 -0.49 -15.19 -8.54
N GLN A 106 -0.63 -14.57 -9.72
CA GLN A 106 -1.92 -14.41 -10.41
C GLN A 106 -2.70 -15.71 -10.59
N GLY A 107 -2.00 -16.79 -11.01
CA GLY A 107 -2.62 -18.08 -11.22
C GLY A 107 -3.18 -18.72 -9.93
N LEU A 108 -2.55 -18.47 -8.79
CA LEU A 108 -3.04 -18.91 -7.49
C LEU A 108 -4.33 -18.17 -7.13
N TYR A 109 -4.29 -16.82 -7.22
CA TYR A 109 -5.43 -15.99 -6.83
C TYR A 109 -6.64 -16.17 -7.74
N ALA A 110 -6.44 -16.36 -9.06
CA ALA A 110 -7.53 -16.68 -9.98
C ALA A 110 -8.27 -17.98 -9.59
N ARG A 111 -7.54 -19.03 -9.17
CA ARG A 111 -8.14 -20.28 -8.68
C ARG A 111 -8.89 -20.11 -7.36
N LEU A 112 -8.63 -19.06 -6.59
CA LEU A 112 -9.32 -18.72 -5.34
C LEU A 112 -10.48 -17.73 -5.55
N GLY A 113 -10.85 -17.45 -6.81
CA GLY A 113 -11.98 -16.61 -7.16
C GLY A 113 -11.69 -15.12 -7.22
N PHE A 114 -10.41 -14.73 -7.29
CA PHE A 114 -10.02 -13.34 -7.57
C PHE A 114 -10.05 -13.07 -9.08
N THR A 115 -10.55 -11.90 -9.46
CA THR A 115 -10.58 -11.40 -10.84
C THR A 115 -9.74 -10.16 -10.99
N PRO A 116 -8.99 -9.97 -12.11
CA PRO A 116 -8.24 -8.77 -12.37
C PRO A 116 -9.17 -7.58 -12.63
N VAL A 117 -8.83 -6.40 -12.08
CA VAL A 117 -9.63 -5.17 -12.20
C VAL A 117 -8.80 -3.94 -12.58
N GLY A 118 -7.48 -4.03 -12.60
CA GLY A 118 -6.58 -2.93 -12.92
C GLY A 118 -5.13 -3.29 -12.67
N GLU A 119 -4.26 -2.30 -12.71
CA GLU A 119 -2.83 -2.44 -12.46
C GLU A 119 -2.31 -1.29 -11.60
N ILE A 120 -1.34 -1.59 -10.74
CA ILE A 120 -0.57 -0.59 -10.03
C ILE A 120 0.81 -0.50 -10.67
N HIS A 121 1.19 0.68 -11.12
CA HIS A 121 2.53 0.94 -11.61
C HIS A 121 3.42 1.42 -10.47
N GLN A 122 4.50 0.68 -10.22
CA GLN A 122 5.52 1.06 -9.25
C GLN A 122 6.59 1.91 -9.92
N TYR A 123 6.76 3.13 -9.43
CA TYR A 123 7.78 4.06 -9.88
C TYR A 123 8.87 4.23 -8.84
N GLN A 124 10.13 4.33 -9.27
CA GLN A 124 11.28 4.51 -8.39
C GLN A 124 12.27 5.50 -9.00
N CYS A 125 12.92 6.28 -8.13
CA CYS A 125 14.09 7.07 -8.45
C CYS A 125 15.17 6.80 -7.39
N PRO A 126 16.35 6.26 -7.75
CA PRO A 126 17.42 5.97 -6.80
C PRO A 126 17.97 7.21 -6.10
N GLN A 127 17.98 8.35 -6.80
CA GLN A 127 18.46 9.64 -6.31
C GLN A 127 17.60 10.74 -6.91
N LEU A 128 16.62 11.19 -6.13
CA LEU A 128 15.61 12.15 -6.60
C LEU A 128 16.24 13.52 -6.87
N PRO A 129 15.94 14.20 -8.01
CA PRO A 129 16.35 15.58 -8.24
C PRO A 129 15.88 16.54 -7.13
N SER A 130 16.73 17.51 -6.75
CA SER A 130 16.46 18.41 -5.61
C SER A 130 15.61 19.64 -5.96
N ASN A 131 15.15 19.81 -7.21
CA ASN A 131 14.48 21.02 -7.70
C ASN A 131 13.01 20.83 -8.05
N LEU A 132 12.32 19.93 -7.35
CA LEU A 132 10.95 19.52 -7.67
C LEU A 132 9.86 20.24 -6.86
N ALA A 133 10.19 21.38 -6.19
CA ALA A 133 9.20 22.11 -5.39
C ALA A 133 8.03 22.60 -6.27
N PRO A 134 6.76 22.31 -5.91
CA PRO A 134 5.62 22.76 -6.67
C PRO A 134 5.39 24.27 -6.50
N GLN A 135 4.77 24.89 -7.50
CA GLN A 135 4.27 26.25 -7.39
C GLN A 135 2.79 26.20 -6.98
N LEU A 136 2.48 26.89 -5.89
CA LEU A 136 1.11 27.04 -5.40
C LEU A 136 0.46 28.27 -6.01
N ASN A 137 -0.82 28.16 -6.35
CA ASN A 137 -1.67 29.28 -6.71
C ASN A 137 -2.09 30.06 -5.45
N ALA A 138 -2.63 31.28 -5.64
CA ALA A 138 -3.01 32.18 -4.54
C ALA A 138 -4.12 31.61 -3.62
N ASP A 139 -4.94 30.70 -4.14
CA ASP A 139 -6.05 30.04 -3.44
C ASP A 139 -5.64 28.69 -2.82
N GLN A 140 -4.39 28.28 -2.99
CA GLN A 140 -3.84 27.02 -2.50
C GLN A 140 -2.91 27.24 -1.31
N ARG A 141 -3.02 26.37 -0.32
CA ARG A 141 -2.16 26.34 0.86
C ARG A 141 -1.78 24.91 1.21
N LEU A 142 -0.48 24.66 1.32
CA LEU A 142 0.05 23.42 1.90
C LEU A 142 0.38 23.64 3.38
N ARG A 143 -0.04 22.69 4.21
CA ARG A 143 0.32 22.67 5.64
C ARG A 143 0.66 21.27 6.11
N ALA A 144 1.35 21.17 7.23
CA ALA A 144 1.49 19.92 7.95
C ALA A 144 0.12 19.46 8.49
N ALA A 145 -0.13 18.16 8.44
CA ALA A 145 -1.28 17.57 9.13
C ALA A 145 -0.99 17.48 10.65
N THR A 146 -2.05 17.50 11.43
CA THR A 146 -2.02 17.31 12.88
C THR A 146 -2.92 16.13 13.26
N LEU A 147 -2.88 15.70 14.52
CA LEU A 147 -3.80 14.64 15.00
C LEU A 147 -5.28 15.04 14.90
N ASP A 148 -5.58 16.33 14.95
CA ASP A 148 -6.96 16.86 14.84
C ASP A 148 -7.53 16.67 13.41
N ASP A 149 -6.66 16.49 12.41
CA ASP A 149 -7.08 16.21 11.04
C ASP A 149 -7.55 14.76 10.83
N ALA A 150 -7.28 13.85 11.78
CA ALA A 150 -7.52 12.41 11.61
C ALA A 150 -8.95 12.06 11.15
N PRO A 151 -10.03 12.63 11.70
CA PRO A 151 -11.40 12.33 11.24
C PRO A 151 -11.63 12.73 9.78
N GLN A 152 -11.17 13.93 9.39
CA GLN A 152 -11.31 14.43 8.03
C GLN A 152 -10.49 13.63 7.03
N LEU A 153 -9.21 13.35 7.33
CA LEU A 153 -8.34 12.56 6.44
C LEU A 153 -8.86 11.13 6.30
N THR A 154 -9.42 10.54 7.36
CA THR A 154 -10.08 9.23 7.29
C THR A 154 -11.28 9.23 6.35
N ALA A 155 -12.10 10.28 6.37
CA ALA A 155 -13.25 10.40 5.48
C ALA A 155 -12.81 10.54 4.02
N LEU A 156 -11.79 11.36 3.73
CA LEU A 156 -11.24 11.52 2.37
C LEU A 156 -10.62 10.22 1.87
N ASP A 157 -9.86 9.53 2.70
CA ASP A 157 -9.26 8.23 2.40
C ASP A 157 -10.34 7.18 2.07
N GLN A 158 -11.41 7.14 2.85
CA GLN A 158 -12.55 6.25 2.60
C GLN A 158 -13.27 6.59 1.30
N GLN A 159 -13.46 7.85 0.96
CA GLN A 159 -14.02 8.26 -0.33
C GLN A 159 -13.16 7.82 -1.50
N ALA A 160 -11.84 7.91 -1.36
CA ALA A 160 -10.89 7.58 -2.42
C ALA A 160 -10.73 6.07 -2.65
N HIS A 161 -10.65 5.29 -1.59
CA HIS A 161 -10.39 3.83 -1.65
C HIS A 161 -11.63 2.96 -1.46
N GLY A 162 -12.67 3.51 -0.84
CA GLY A 162 -13.76 2.74 -0.27
C GLY A 162 -13.36 1.91 0.96
N LEU A 163 -12.20 2.15 1.55
CA LEU A 163 -11.65 1.44 2.70
C LEU A 163 -11.70 2.34 3.93
N ALA A 164 -12.40 1.95 4.99
CA ALA A 164 -12.39 2.69 6.25
C ALA A 164 -11.14 2.34 7.04
N ARG A 165 -10.11 3.22 7.02
CA ARG A 165 -8.78 2.97 7.58
C ARG A 165 -8.38 3.93 8.72
N PRO A 166 -9.23 4.17 9.75
CA PRO A 166 -8.93 5.17 10.78
C PRO A 166 -7.65 4.84 11.57
N ALA A 167 -7.38 3.56 11.84
CA ALA A 167 -6.15 3.14 12.52
C ALA A 167 -4.90 3.44 11.69
N LEU A 168 -4.96 3.27 10.36
CA LEU A 168 -3.88 3.61 9.45
C LEU A 168 -3.61 5.13 9.44
N ILE A 169 -4.66 5.93 9.31
CA ILE A 169 -4.53 7.41 9.31
C ILE A 169 -3.95 7.89 10.65
N ALA A 170 -4.47 7.38 11.78
CA ALA A 170 -3.93 7.72 13.09
C ALA A 170 -2.48 7.27 13.27
N TRP A 171 -2.08 6.14 12.69
CA TRP A 171 -0.71 5.68 12.68
C TRP A 171 0.18 6.62 11.86
N LEU A 172 -0.22 6.99 10.63
CA LEU A 172 0.51 7.93 9.77
C LEU A 172 0.78 9.27 10.47
N LEU A 173 -0.21 9.84 11.14
CA LEU A 173 -0.10 11.13 11.84
C LEU A 173 0.81 11.09 13.09
N ARG A 174 1.19 9.90 13.56
CA ARG A 174 2.13 9.71 14.67
C ARG A 174 3.56 9.43 14.23
N GLN A 175 3.79 9.22 12.92
CA GLN A 175 5.14 9.02 12.40
C GLN A 175 5.93 10.33 12.43
N SER A 176 7.25 10.23 12.33
CA SER A 176 8.14 11.39 12.26
C SER A 176 8.16 12.05 10.88
N GLU A 177 7.83 11.29 9.84
CA GLU A 177 7.79 11.76 8.47
C GLU A 177 6.53 12.61 8.22
N PRO A 178 6.60 13.61 7.33
CA PRO A 178 5.53 14.57 7.15
C PRO A 178 4.31 13.97 6.43
N VAL A 179 3.13 14.35 6.93
CA VAL A 179 1.86 14.29 6.20
C VAL A 179 1.49 15.72 5.80
N ARG A 180 1.26 15.96 4.51
CA ARG A 180 0.87 17.27 3.96
C ARG A 180 -0.60 17.29 3.61
N VAL A 181 -1.27 18.36 3.99
CA VAL A 181 -2.67 18.66 3.62
C VAL A 181 -2.64 19.82 2.64
N LEU A 182 -3.35 19.67 1.52
CA LEU A 182 -3.61 20.73 0.56
C LEU A 182 -5.00 21.29 0.81
N GLU A 183 -5.06 22.57 1.12
CA GLU A 183 -6.29 23.35 1.20
C GLU A 183 -6.42 24.19 -0.08
N GLN A 184 -7.63 24.23 -0.66
CA GLN A 184 -7.97 25.04 -1.81
C GLN A 184 -9.37 25.63 -1.64
N HIS A 185 -9.54 26.93 -1.88
CA HIS A 185 -10.80 27.65 -1.68
C HIS A 185 -11.42 27.45 -0.28
N GLY A 186 -10.58 27.27 0.75
CA GLY A 186 -11.03 27.02 2.13
C GLY A 186 -11.49 25.60 2.44
N HIS A 187 -11.32 24.65 1.51
CA HIS A 187 -11.63 23.23 1.68
C HIS A 187 -10.38 22.36 1.55
N THR A 188 -10.37 21.19 2.19
CA THR A 188 -9.32 20.21 2.01
C THR A 188 -9.47 19.53 0.65
N ALA A 189 -8.56 19.82 -0.27
CA ALA A 189 -8.50 19.26 -1.63
C ALA A 189 -7.74 17.94 -1.70
N GLY A 190 -7.00 17.58 -0.64
CA GLY A 190 -6.29 16.33 -0.55
C GLY A 190 -5.24 16.28 0.55
N PHE A 191 -4.62 15.11 0.69
CA PHE A 191 -3.46 14.92 1.55
C PHE A 191 -2.51 13.86 0.98
N ALA A 192 -1.25 13.91 1.41
CA ALA A 192 -0.25 12.92 1.08
C ALA A 192 0.69 12.66 2.26
N ALA A 193 1.18 11.43 2.38
CA ALA A 193 2.14 11.05 3.39
C ALA A 193 3.49 10.67 2.78
N LEU A 194 4.56 11.10 3.40
CA LEU A 194 5.91 10.59 3.20
C LEU A 194 6.18 9.53 4.28
N ARG A 195 6.88 8.46 3.93
CA ARG A 195 7.23 7.41 4.91
C ARG A 195 8.58 6.80 4.60
N ARG A 196 9.31 6.40 5.64
CA ARG A 196 10.43 5.47 5.50
C ARG A 196 9.91 4.11 5.09
N PHE A 197 10.44 3.54 4.02
CA PHE A 197 10.11 2.20 3.55
C PHE A 197 11.23 1.65 2.68
N GLY A 198 11.62 0.41 2.94
CA GLY A 198 12.58 -0.27 2.10
C GLY A 198 13.91 0.49 1.97
N ARG A 199 14.27 0.87 0.73
CA ARG A 199 15.57 1.50 0.42
C ARG A 199 15.67 2.98 0.75
N GLY A 200 14.57 3.62 1.10
CA GLY A 200 14.53 5.06 1.37
C GLY A 200 13.13 5.53 1.74
N TYR A 201 12.48 6.27 0.85
CA TYR A 201 11.16 6.83 1.09
C TYR A 201 10.12 6.29 0.11
N VAL A 202 8.88 6.20 0.59
CA VAL A 202 7.68 6.04 -0.24
C VAL A 202 6.77 7.25 -0.03
N ILE A 203 6.24 7.78 -1.13
CA ILE A 203 5.17 8.78 -1.10
C ILE A 203 3.86 8.05 -1.30
N GLY A 204 3.05 8.01 -0.25
CA GLY A 204 1.75 7.35 -0.21
C GLY A 204 1.26 7.05 1.21
N PRO A 205 -0.08 7.10 1.42
CA PRO A 205 -1.11 7.36 0.41
C PRO A 205 -1.08 8.80 -0.13
N VAL A 206 -1.55 8.99 -1.37
CA VAL A 206 -1.84 10.30 -1.94
C VAL A 206 -3.32 10.32 -2.31
N ILE A 207 -4.07 11.14 -1.60
CA ILE A 207 -5.52 11.29 -1.78
C ILE A 207 -5.78 12.73 -2.24
N ALA A 208 -6.41 12.90 -3.39
CA ALA A 208 -6.74 14.22 -3.92
C ALA A 208 -7.98 14.16 -4.83
N ASP A 209 -8.64 15.29 -5.01
CA ASP A 209 -9.81 15.46 -5.86
C ASP A 209 -9.45 15.58 -7.36
N SER A 210 -8.21 15.92 -7.68
CA SER A 210 -7.73 16.14 -9.04
C SER A 210 -6.27 15.70 -9.22
N ALA A 211 -5.90 15.46 -10.49
CA ALA A 211 -4.51 15.12 -10.87
C ALA A 211 -3.55 16.26 -10.51
N ASP A 212 -3.96 17.51 -10.68
CA ASP A 212 -3.10 18.67 -10.41
C ASP A 212 -2.84 18.80 -8.91
N ASN A 213 -3.86 18.60 -8.06
CA ASN A 213 -3.70 18.61 -6.62
C ASN A 213 -2.86 17.41 -6.13
N ALA A 214 -2.98 16.24 -6.76
CA ALA A 214 -2.10 15.10 -6.49
C ALA A 214 -0.64 15.41 -6.83
N ARG A 215 -0.36 16.04 -8.00
CA ARG A 215 0.98 16.46 -8.40
C ARG A 215 1.58 17.49 -7.44
N LEU A 216 0.77 18.46 -6.97
CA LEU A 216 1.21 19.43 -5.96
C LEU A 216 1.64 18.75 -4.66
N LEU A 217 0.82 17.82 -4.15
CA LEU A 217 1.12 17.07 -2.93
C LEU A 217 2.37 16.20 -3.07
N ILE A 218 2.47 15.45 -4.18
CA ILE A 218 3.64 14.60 -4.47
C ILE A 218 4.89 15.48 -4.63
N GLY A 219 4.83 16.55 -5.40
CA GLY A 219 5.95 17.47 -5.62
C GLY A 219 6.44 18.12 -4.33
N ALA A 220 5.51 18.48 -3.42
CA ALA A 220 5.87 19.03 -2.12
C ALA A 220 6.68 18.03 -1.27
N LEU A 221 6.25 16.75 -1.24
CA LEU A 221 6.97 15.70 -0.51
C LEU A 221 8.29 15.31 -1.20
N MET A 222 8.34 15.32 -2.53
CA MET A 222 9.59 15.13 -3.28
C MET A 222 10.64 16.20 -2.93
N ALA A 223 10.21 17.46 -2.78
CA ALA A 223 11.11 18.56 -2.44
C ALA A 223 11.77 18.38 -1.05
N GLU A 224 11.14 17.64 -0.14
CA GLU A 224 11.65 17.37 1.20
C GLU A 224 12.73 16.27 1.24
N VAL A 225 12.82 15.45 0.18
CA VAL A 225 13.70 14.28 0.12
C VAL A 225 14.58 14.27 -1.13
N GLY A 226 14.95 15.45 -1.64
CA GLY A 226 15.91 15.57 -2.74
C GLY A 226 17.22 14.84 -2.44
N GLY A 227 17.74 14.10 -3.41
CA GLY A 227 18.94 13.27 -3.26
C GLY A 227 18.70 11.86 -2.72
N GLU A 228 17.53 11.57 -2.17
CA GLU A 228 17.19 10.28 -1.58
C GLU A 228 16.51 9.34 -2.59
N PHE A 229 16.47 8.05 -2.24
CA PHE A 229 15.65 7.07 -2.96
C PHE A 229 14.16 7.33 -2.67
N VAL A 230 13.36 7.41 -3.74
CA VAL A 230 11.89 7.58 -3.63
C VAL A 230 11.15 6.53 -4.45
N ARG A 231 10.06 6.02 -3.89
CA ARG A 231 9.10 5.12 -4.52
C ARG A 231 7.69 5.70 -4.47
N ILE A 232 6.93 5.47 -5.53
CA ILE A 232 5.49 5.76 -5.62
C ILE A 232 4.82 4.56 -6.31
N ASP A 233 3.72 4.06 -5.73
CA ASP A 233 2.87 3.03 -6.31
C ASP A 233 1.53 3.68 -6.72
N SER A 234 1.28 3.86 -8.01
CA SER A 234 0.12 4.58 -8.55
C SER A 234 -0.77 3.68 -9.39
N ASP A 235 -2.09 3.88 -9.33
CA ASP A 235 -3.04 3.23 -10.24
C ASP A 235 -2.76 3.69 -11.68
N ALA A 236 -2.53 2.73 -12.57
CA ALA A 236 -2.23 2.97 -13.98
C ALA A 236 -3.32 3.80 -14.69
N ALA A 237 -4.59 3.59 -14.31
CA ALA A 237 -5.74 4.28 -14.90
C ALA A 237 -5.80 5.79 -14.59
N LEU A 238 -5.08 6.25 -13.57
CA LEU A 238 -5.06 7.66 -13.16
C LEU A 238 -4.06 8.53 -13.95
N GLY A 239 -3.16 7.91 -14.72
CA GLY A 239 -2.35 8.60 -15.72
C GLY A 239 -1.23 9.50 -15.17
N LEU A 240 -0.71 9.25 -13.96
CA LEU A 240 0.44 10.02 -13.43
C LEU A 240 1.78 9.65 -14.06
N GLY A 241 1.85 8.56 -14.83
CA GLY A 241 3.11 7.95 -15.25
C GLY A 241 4.05 8.87 -16.02
N SER A 242 3.56 9.61 -17.02
CA SER A 242 4.39 10.55 -17.80
C SER A 242 4.98 11.65 -16.92
N TRP A 243 4.16 12.24 -16.05
CA TRP A 243 4.62 13.28 -15.14
C TRP A 243 5.63 12.74 -14.10
N LEU A 244 5.44 11.53 -13.57
CA LEU A 244 6.41 10.90 -12.70
C LEU A 244 7.74 10.62 -13.41
N ALA A 245 7.69 10.23 -14.69
CA ALA A 245 8.90 10.07 -15.51
C ALA A 245 9.63 11.41 -15.73
N ASP A 246 8.90 12.50 -15.99
CA ASP A 246 9.47 13.85 -16.10
C ASP A 246 10.12 14.30 -14.77
N CYS A 247 9.62 13.82 -13.62
CA CYS A 247 10.23 14.02 -12.32
C CYS A 247 11.45 13.10 -12.04
N GLY A 248 11.80 12.21 -12.98
CA GLY A 248 12.95 11.31 -12.86
C GLY A 248 12.65 9.93 -12.29
N LEU A 249 11.39 9.60 -12.03
CA LEU A 249 11.01 8.25 -11.57
C LEU A 249 10.79 7.31 -12.76
N GLN A 250 11.31 6.10 -12.67
CA GLN A 250 11.14 5.07 -13.69
C GLN A 250 10.17 4.00 -13.21
N GLN A 251 9.28 3.53 -14.09
CA GLN A 251 8.45 2.38 -13.81
C GLN A 251 9.30 1.11 -13.75
N VAL A 252 9.19 0.38 -12.65
CA VAL A 252 10.02 -0.83 -12.41
C VAL A 252 9.18 -2.09 -12.22
N ASP A 253 7.87 -1.95 -11.95
CA ASP A 253 6.96 -3.09 -11.76
C ASP A 253 5.51 -2.68 -12.09
N ALA A 254 4.66 -3.68 -12.37
CA ALA A 254 3.24 -3.50 -12.70
C ALA A 254 2.38 -4.66 -12.14
N PRO A 255 2.23 -4.80 -10.82
CA PRO A 255 1.37 -5.83 -10.25
C PRO A 255 -0.11 -5.59 -10.60
N VAL A 256 -0.80 -6.70 -10.88
CA VAL A 256 -2.21 -6.69 -11.23
C VAL A 256 -3.07 -6.56 -9.98
N THR A 257 -3.95 -5.57 -9.95
CA THR A 257 -4.99 -5.47 -8.92
C THR A 257 -6.04 -6.54 -9.15
N MET A 258 -6.24 -7.40 -8.17
CA MET A 258 -7.25 -8.45 -8.23
C MET A 258 -8.21 -8.35 -7.05
N ILE A 259 -9.50 -8.62 -7.29
CA ILE A 259 -10.57 -8.55 -6.30
C ILE A 259 -11.36 -9.85 -6.27
N ARG A 260 -11.68 -10.31 -5.05
CA ARG A 260 -12.68 -11.33 -4.80
C ARG A 260 -13.91 -10.66 -4.19
N GLY A 261 -15.06 -10.82 -4.84
CA GLY A 261 -16.31 -10.13 -4.52
C GLY A 261 -16.61 -8.98 -5.49
N VAL A 262 -17.48 -8.06 -5.08
CA VAL A 262 -17.89 -6.92 -5.93
C VAL A 262 -16.83 -5.81 -5.89
N PRO A 263 -16.28 -5.37 -7.04
CA PRO A 263 -15.36 -4.24 -7.09
C PRO A 263 -16.02 -2.96 -6.56
N TRP A 264 -15.32 -2.25 -5.69
CA TRP A 264 -15.73 -0.90 -5.32
C TRP A 264 -15.18 0.11 -6.33
N GLN A 265 -16.00 1.11 -6.66
CA GLN A 265 -15.61 2.22 -7.53
C GLN A 265 -15.79 3.54 -6.80
N ALA A 266 -14.80 4.43 -6.94
CA ALA A 266 -14.91 5.78 -6.43
C ALA A 266 -15.96 6.57 -7.21
N GLU A 267 -16.65 7.50 -6.54
CA GLU A 267 -17.63 8.39 -7.17
C GLU A 267 -16.96 9.27 -8.24
N ALA A 268 -17.69 9.56 -9.33
CA ALA A 268 -17.21 10.46 -10.37
C ALA A 268 -17.00 11.87 -9.80
N GLY A 269 -15.85 12.49 -10.08
CA GLY A 269 -15.52 13.83 -9.57
C GLY A 269 -15.19 13.91 -8.08
N GLY A 270 -15.15 12.78 -7.35
CA GLY A 270 -14.75 12.73 -5.95
C GLY A 270 -13.26 12.48 -5.74
N MET A 271 -12.88 12.30 -4.47
CA MET A 271 -11.50 11.93 -4.10
C MET A 271 -11.03 10.66 -4.78
N ARG A 272 -9.75 10.63 -5.16
CA ARG A 272 -9.07 9.49 -5.75
C ARG A 272 -7.80 9.15 -4.98
N ALA A 273 -7.45 7.87 -4.96
CA ALA A 273 -6.19 7.38 -4.44
C ALA A 273 -5.14 7.37 -5.56
N TRP A 274 -4.40 8.45 -5.67
CA TRP A 274 -3.37 8.65 -6.70
C TRP A 274 -2.11 7.85 -6.46
N ALA A 275 -1.82 7.57 -5.18
CA ALA A 275 -0.79 6.62 -4.80
C ALA A 275 -1.22 5.82 -3.57
N LEU A 276 -0.78 4.58 -3.52
CA LEU A 276 -1.10 3.65 -2.44
C LEU A 276 -0.25 3.89 -1.19
N MET A 277 -0.77 3.50 -0.05
CA MET A 277 0.02 3.35 1.18
C MET A 277 1.15 2.33 0.99
N THR A 278 0.81 1.14 0.56
CA THR A 278 1.69 0.06 0.09
C THR A 278 0.87 -0.84 -0.83
N GLN A 279 1.53 -1.67 -1.63
CA GLN A 279 0.83 -2.69 -2.42
C GLN A 279 0.11 -3.73 -1.56
N ALA A 280 0.45 -3.87 -0.28
CA ALA A 280 -0.18 -4.82 0.62
C ALA A 280 -1.45 -4.26 1.29
N MET A 281 -1.45 -2.96 1.62
CA MET A 281 -2.53 -2.31 2.39
C MET A 281 -3.45 -1.42 1.54
N ALA A 282 -3.20 -1.35 0.20
CA ALA A 282 -3.85 -0.49 -0.79
C ALA A 282 -3.63 1.01 -0.60
#